data_f78db7de923a935d8b02ad6ed9286f11
#
_entry.id   f78db7de923a935d8b02ad6ed9286f11
#
_cell.length_a   1.000
_cell.length_b   1.000
_cell.length_c   1.000
_cell.angle_alpha   90.00
_cell.angle_beta   90.00
_cell.angle_gamma   90.00
#
_symmetry.space_group_name_H-M   'P 1'
#
loop_
_entity.id
_entity.type
_entity.pdbx_description
1 polymer ?
#
loop_
_entity_poly.entity_id
_entity_poly.type
_entity_poly.pdbx_seq_one_letter_code
_entity_poly.pdbx_strand_id
1 'polypeptide(L)'
;MTGAGAVAGVVLLEWSVGWIAAAAWTQSWSVVRRGHFRINGWGVIALTGLVIAFFRTTETGSVGSIRTSVVVFAVMVLLYLLVQYSRTDVPGVVVGSAATLAGAAALALTAGEIAGWPQALAAVELLAGAALLGAVTNGMLLGHWYLNQPGLKPWALARLTQLGIAATVATAVLGLAATGRLATASTEGSVLGLPGFGESFGAIFFGVWVLLLGFTGAVIWMAKRCINIRSIQSATGLYYVALLTAGVSEFVVRYLMVNAS
;
A
#
# COMPACT_ATOMS: atom_id res chain seq x y z
N MET A 1 6.42 18.69 -2.57
CA MET A 1 5.94 17.81 -3.68
C MET A 1 4.53 18.22 -4.05
N THR A 2 4.19 18.35 -5.32
CA THR A 2 2.82 18.67 -5.77
C THR A 2 2.51 17.96 -7.09
N GLY A 3 1.22 17.86 -7.44
CA GLY A 3 0.76 17.33 -8.71
C GLY A 3 0.47 15.83 -8.73
N ALA A 4 -0.27 15.40 -9.75
CA ALA A 4 -0.75 14.01 -9.89
C ALA A 4 0.38 12.97 -9.99
N GLY A 5 1.52 13.34 -10.60
CA GLY A 5 2.69 12.46 -10.68
C GLY A 5 3.32 12.18 -9.32
N ALA A 6 3.39 13.18 -8.44
CA ALA A 6 3.87 13.02 -7.07
C ALA A 6 2.94 12.09 -6.27
N VAL A 7 1.63 12.29 -6.38
CA VAL A 7 0.62 11.41 -5.73
C VAL A 7 0.76 9.98 -6.21
N ALA A 8 0.84 9.76 -7.53
CA ALA A 8 1.03 8.42 -8.08
C ALA A 8 2.32 7.77 -7.57
N GLY A 9 3.44 8.52 -7.54
CA GLY A 9 4.71 8.04 -7.00
C GLY A 9 4.61 7.62 -5.53
N VAL A 10 3.93 8.41 -4.69
CA VAL A 10 3.72 8.11 -3.27
C VAL A 10 2.88 6.85 -3.10
N VAL A 11 1.73 6.75 -3.76
CA VAL A 11 0.83 5.59 -3.65
C VAL A 11 1.51 4.31 -4.15
N LEU A 12 2.26 4.37 -5.25
CA LEU A 12 3.02 3.23 -5.76
C LEU A 12 4.15 2.81 -4.81
N LEU A 13 4.80 3.77 -4.14
CA LEU A 13 5.81 3.48 -3.13
C LEU A 13 5.18 2.80 -1.91
N GLU A 14 4.08 3.33 -1.36
CA GLU A 14 3.31 2.70 -0.30
C GLU A 14 2.94 1.25 -0.67
N TRP A 15 2.38 1.10 -1.87
CA TRP A 15 1.97 -0.21 -2.34
C TRP A 15 3.14 -1.20 -2.42
N SER A 16 4.28 -0.77 -3.00
CA SER A 16 5.48 -1.59 -3.10
C SER A 16 6.01 -2.01 -1.73
N VAL A 17 6.08 -1.05 -0.78
CA VAL A 17 6.57 -1.30 0.59
C VAL A 17 5.63 -2.22 1.35
N GLY A 18 4.34 -1.95 1.30
CA GLY A 18 3.34 -2.81 1.95
C GLY A 18 3.30 -4.22 1.37
N TRP A 19 3.41 -4.33 0.04
CA TRP A 19 3.39 -5.63 -0.63
C TRP A 19 4.60 -6.49 -0.23
N ILE A 20 5.83 -5.94 -0.24
CA ILE A 20 7.03 -6.69 0.19
C ILE A 20 6.97 -7.05 1.67
N ALA A 21 6.45 -6.15 2.53
CA ALA A 21 6.27 -6.39 3.96
C ALA A 21 5.31 -7.57 4.21
N ALA A 22 4.15 -7.57 3.57
CA ALA A 22 3.17 -8.65 3.67
C ALA A 22 3.72 -9.97 3.10
N ALA A 23 4.48 -9.92 2.00
CA ALA A 23 5.11 -11.10 1.42
C ALA A 23 6.19 -11.70 2.35
N ALA A 24 7.09 -10.88 2.90
CA ALA A 24 8.11 -11.33 3.85
C ALA A 24 7.49 -11.93 5.12
N TRP A 25 6.43 -11.28 5.65
CA TRP A 25 5.70 -11.81 6.79
C TRP A 25 5.03 -13.14 6.48
N THR A 26 4.39 -13.28 5.31
CA THR A 26 3.78 -14.55 4.87
C THR A 26 4.84 -15.64 4.70
N GLN A 27 6.03 -15.28 4.18
CA GLN A 27 7.13 -16.21 3.99
C GLN A 27 7.69 -16.74 5.33
N SER A 28 7.68 -15.92 6.38
CA SER A 28 8.13 -16.33 7.72
C SER A 28 7.32 -17.48 8.32
N TRP A 29 6.13 -17.75 7.82
CA TRP A 29 5.30 -18.87 8.28
C TRP A 29 5.75 -20.23 7.73
N SER A 30 6.59 -20.25 6.69
CA SER A 30 7.18 -21.46 6.05
C SER A 30 6.13 -22.51 5.60
N VAL A 31 4.89 -22.07 5.31
CA VAL A 31 3.79 -22.97 4.87
C VAL A 31 3.39 -22.75 3.41
N VAL A 32 3.76 -21.63 2.84
CA VAL A 32 3.46 -21.26 1.46
C VAL A 32 4.64 -21.60 0.56
N ARG A 33 4.39 -22.28 -0.57
CA ARG A 33 5.45 -22.65 -1.51
C ARG A 33 6.08 -21.43 -2.17
N ARG A 34 7.37 -21.49 -2.45
CA ARG A 34 8.19 -20.40 -2.98
C ARG A 34 7.73 -19.79 -4.30
N GLY A 35 7.01 -20.56 -5.12
CA GLY A 35 6.42 -20.02 -6.34
C GLY A 35 5.56 -18.78 -6.08
N HIS A 36 4.84 -18.75 -4.97
CA HIS A 36 4.09 -17.57 -4.52
C HIS A 36 5.01 -16.35 -4.34
N PHE A 37 6.13 -16.51 -3.64
CA PHE A 37 7.05 -15.39 -3.36
C PHE A 37 7.83 -14.94 -4.58
N ARG A 38 8.07 -15.81 -5.57
CA ARG A 38 8.61 -15.41 -6.88
C ARG A 38 7.65 -14.49 -7.63
N ILE A 39 6.35 -14.81 -7.66
CA ILE A 39 5.33 -13.95 -8.27
C ILE A 39 5.25 -12.61 -7.54
N ASN A 40 5.24 -12.63 -6.19
CA ASN A 40 5.30 -11.40 -5.39
C ASN A 40 6.54 -10.56 -5.74
N GLY A 41 7.72 -11.17 -5.79
CA GLY A 41 8.97 -10.48 -6.12
C GLY A 41 8.93 -9.79 -7.49
N TRP A 42 8.45 -10.48 -8.53
CA TRP A 42 8.27 -9.88 -9.84
C TRP A 42 7.27 -8.73 -9.85
N GLY A 43 6.13 -8.88 -9.15
CA GLY A 43 5.13 -7.82 -9.02
C GLY A 43 5.67 -6.58 -8.33
N VAL A 44 6.38 -6.76 -7.20
CA VAL A 44 6.97 -5.62 -6.47
C VAL A 44 8.06 -4.93 -7.28
N ILE A 45 8.91 -5.67 -8.03
CA ILE A 45 9.92 -5.06 -8.93
C ILE A 45 9.25 -4.21 -10.00
N ALA A 46 8.21 -4.73 -10.66
CA ALA A 46 7.50 -3.98 -11.69
C ALA A 46 6.92 -2.67 -11.11
N LEU A 47 6.29 -2.76 -9.93
CA LEU A 47 5.72 -1.60 -9.25
C LEU A 47 6.79 -0.60 -8.82
N THR A 48 7.92 -1.08 -8.25
CA THR A 48 9.05 -0.24 -7.86
C THR A 48 9.72 0.45 -9.07
N GLY A 49 9.72 -0.21 -10.22
CA GLY A 49 10.16 0.40 -11.48
C GLY A 49 9.31 1.62 -11.87
N LEU A 50 7.99 1.53 -11.69
CA LEU A 50 7.08 2.67 -11.87
C LEU A 50 7.33 3.77 -10.84
N VAL A 51 7.58 3.42 -9.56
CA VAL A 51 7.96 4.39 -8.53
C VAL A 51 9.17 5.22 -8.99
N ILE A 52 10.24 4.55 -9.46
CA ILE A 52 11.44 5.23 -9.95
C ILE A 52 11.10 6.16 -11.13
N ALA A 53 10.27 5.71 -12.06
CA ALA A 53 9.87 6.52 -13.20
C ALA A 53 9.13 7.79 -12.77
N PHE A 54 8.16 7.70 -11.85
CA PHE A 54 7.43 8.87 -11.36
C PHE A 54 8.31 9.83 -10.56
N PHE A 55 9.16 9.34 -9.66
CA PHE A 55 10.05 10.20 -8.89
C PHE A 55 11.17 10.87 -9.73
N ARG A 56 11.47 10.36 -10.93
CA ARG A 56 12.36 11.04 -11.87
C ARG A 56 11.76 12.30 -12.48
N THR A 57 10.44 12.31 -12.66
CA THR A 57 9.71 13.43 -13.28
C THR A 57 9.20 14.44 -12.27
N THR A 58 9.29 14.16 -10.97
CA THR A 58 8.80 15.03 -9.90
C THR A 58 9.92 15.98 -9.47
N GLU A 59 9.65 17.27 -9.49
CA GLU A 59 10.51 18.29 -8.90
C GLU A 59 10.29 18.33 -7.38
N THR A 60 11.31 17.96 -6.61
CA THR A 60 11.28 17.99 -5.14
C THR A 60 12.50 18.71 -4.60
N GLY A 61 12.34 19.47 -3.52
CA GLY A 61 13.42 20.26 -2.92
C GLY A 61 14.61 19.44 -2.39
N SER A 62 14.35 18.24 -1.82
CA SER A 62 15.37 17.31 -1.30
C SER A 62 15.55 16.07 -2.19
N VAL A 63 15.51 16.27 -3.51
CA VAL A 63 15.51 15.23 -4.55
C VAL A 63 16.55 14.11 -4.34
N GLY A 64 17.73 14.44 -3.82
CA GLY A 64 18.84 13.49 -3.68
C GLY A 64 18.54 12.37 -2.68
N SER A 65 18.04 12.69 -1.50
CA SER A 65 17.84 11.72 -0.41
C SER A 65 16.69 10.74 -0.70
N ILE A 66 15.57 11.24 -1.21
CA ILE A 66 14.41 10.39 -1.57
C ILE A 66 14.78 9.46 -2.74
N ARG A 67 15.38 9.99 -3.80
CA ARG A 67 15.82 9.16 -4.95
C ARG A 67 16.78 8.08 -4.51
N THR A 68 17.75 8.42 -3.67
CA THR A 68 18.71 7.44 -3.13
C THR A 68 18.01 6.37 -2.31
N SER A 69 17.06 6.73 -1.41
CA SER A 69 16.32 5.77 -0.59
C SER A 69 15.44 4.85 -1.43
N VAL A 70 14.78 5.38 -2.47
CA VAL A 70 13.98 4.58 -3.42
C VAL A 70 14.88 3.61 -4.21
N VAL A 71 16.08 4.04 -4.62
CA VAL A 71 17.06 3.16 -5.29
C VAL A 71 17.53 2.07 -4.34
N VAL A 72 17.86 2.39 -3.09
CA VAL A 72 18.24 1.39 -2.08
C VAL A 72 17.10 0.38 -1.88
N PHE A 73 15.87 0.85 -1.75
CA PHE A 73 14.70 -0.01 -1.67
C PHE A 73 14.57 -0.92 -2.89
N ALA A 74 14.73 -0.37 -4.11
CA ALA A 74 14.66 -1.15 -5.35
C ALA A 74 15.74 -2.24 -5.43
N VAL A 75 16.96 -1.95 -4.98
CA VAL A 75 18.04 -2.94 -4.88
C VAL A 75 17.68 -4.05 -3.91
N MET A 76 17.13 -3.71 -2.74
CA MET A 76 16.68 -4.71 -1.76
C MET A 76 15.54 -5.58 -2.29
N VAL A 77 14.58 -5.00 -3.05
CA VAL A 77 13.52 -5.77 -3.72
C VAL A 77 14.09 -6.72 -4.78
N LEU A 78 15.08 -6.27 -5.55
CA LEU A 78 15.78 -7.14 -6.51
C LEU A 78 16.49 -8.30 -5.79
N LEU A 79 17.20 -8.01 -4.72
CA LEU A 79 17.83 -9.04 -3.89
C LEU A 79 16.80 -10.01 -3.31
N TYR A 80 15.64 -9.50 -2.85
CA TYR A 80 14.54 -10.36 -2.41
C TYR A 80 14.09 -11.33 -3.50
N LEU A 81 13.92 -10.87 -4.74
CA LEU A 81 13.56 -11.77 -5.84
C LEU A 81 14.65 -12.82 -6.10
N LEU A 82 15.93 -12.41 -6.10
CA LEU A 82 17.04 -13.34 -6.36
C LEU A 82 17.12 -14.44 -5.30
N VAL A 83 16.94 -14.11 -4.01
CA VAL A 83 16.97 -15.12 -2.94
C VAL A 83 15.77 -16.06 -2.95
N GLN A 84 14.66 -15.77 -3.68
CA GLN A 84 13.57 -16.71 -3.86
C GLN A 84 13.95 -17.95 -4.68
N TYR A 85 15.11 -17.92 -5.34
CA TYR A 85 15.70 -19.08 -6.03
C TYR A 85 16.63 -19.90 -5.13
N SER A 86 16.84 -19.50 -3.88
CA SER A 86 17.62 -20.25 -2.87
C SER A 86 16.89 -21.53 -2.43
N ARG A 87 17.54 -22.37 -1.64
CA ARG A 87 16.97 -23.65 -1.15
C ARG A 87 16.12 -23.51 0.13
N THR A 88 16.25 -22.43 0.90
CA THR A 88 15.58 -22.22 2.18
C THR A 88 14.81 -20.89 2.20
N ASP A 89 13.78 -20.74 3.05
CA ASP A 89 12.96 -19.53 3.14
C ASP A 89 13.66 -18.40 3.92
N VAL A 90 14.64 -18.75 4.76
CA VAL A 90 15.32 -17.80 5.66
C VAL A 90 15.91 -16.59 4.92
N PRO A 91 16.67 -16.75 3.80
CA PRO A 91 17.19 -15.60 3.07
C PRO A 91 16.07 -14.67 2.57
N GLY A 92 14.95 -15.26 2.10
CA GLY A 92 13.79 -14.48 1.65
C GLY A 92 13.17 -13.65 2.77
N VAL A 93 13.01 -14.22 3.96
CA VAL A 93 12.50 -13.51 5.14
C VAL A 93 13.46 -12.38 5.55
N VAL A 94 14.75 -12.65 5.64
CA VAL A 94 15.76 -11.66 6.07
C VAL A 94 15.83 -10.50 5.07
N VAL A 95 16.01 -10.80 3.79
CA VAL A 95 16.12 -9.76 2.75
C VAL A 95 14.78 -9.02 2.56
N GLY A 96 13.64 -9.72 2.64
CA GLY A 96 12.33 -9.09 2.57
C GLY A 96 12.05 -8.15 3.75
N SER A 97 12.49 -8.51 4.95
CA SER A 97 12.41 -7.63 6.13
C SER A 97 13.34 -6.41 5.97
N ALA A 98 14.55 -6.61 5.48
CA ALA A 98 15.47 -5.50 5.19
C ALA A 98 14.91 -4.57 4.10
N ALA A 99 14.31 -5.12 3.04
CA ALA A 99 13.63 -4.34 2.02
C ALA A 99 12.45 -3.54 2.60
N THR A 100 11.67 -4.14 3.51
CA THR A 100 10.58 -3.45 4.21
C THR A 100 11.10 -2.26 5.02
N LEU A 101 12.18 -2.43 5.76
CA LEU A 101 12.80 -1.32 6.53
C LEU A 101 13.34 -0.21 5.63
N ALA A 102 14.01 -0.57 4.52
CA ALA A 102 14.48 0.40 3.54
C ALA A 102 13.31 1.16 2.90
N GLY A 103 12.22 0.47 2.57
CA GLY A 103 11.01 1.07 2.04
C GLY A 103 10.30 1.98 3.05
N ALA A 104 10.21 1.56 4.32
CA ALA A 104 9.65 2.38 5.40
C ALA A 104 10.47 3.67 5.61
N ALA A 105 11.80 3.58 5.53
CA ALA A 105 12.66 4.75 5.56
C ALA A 105 12.43 5.69 4.36
N ALA A 106 12.24 5.12 3.16
CA ALA A 106 11.90 5.90 1.97
C ALA A 106 10.55 6.62 2.13
N LEU A 107 9.53 5.95 2.69
CA LEU A 107 8.23 6.58 3.01
C LEU A 107 8.38 7.69 4.05
N ALA A 108 9.17 7.48 5.10
CA ALA A 108 9.41 8.49 6.14
C ALA A 108 10.12 9.73 5.60
N LEU A 109 11.08 9.57 4.67
CA LEU A 109 11.73 10.68 3.98
C LEU A 109 10.74 11.40 3.05
N THR A 110 9.93 10.64 2.31
CA THR A 110 8.88 11.18 1.44
C THR A 110 7.85 12.00 2.23
N ALA A 111 7.48 11.53 3.44
CA ALA A 111 6.59 12.24 4.34
C ALA A 111 7.10 13.65 4.72
N GLY A 112 8.42 13.82 4.83
CA GLY A 112 9.05 15.12 5.11
C GLY A 112 8.90 16.15 3.98
N GLU A 113 8.58 15.71 2.77
CA GLU A 113 8.38 16.59 1.60
C GLU A 113 6.90 16.97 1.36
N ILE A 114 5.99 16.44 2.16
CA ILE A 114 4.57 16.80 2.08
C ILE A 114 4.36 18.13 2.83
N ALA A 115 4.16 19.20 2.07
CA ALA A 115 4.00 20.53 2.64
C ALA A 115 2.79 20.59 3.61
N GLY A 116 2.92 21.38 4.66
CA GLY A 116 1.84 21.57 5.64
C GLY A 116 1.57 20.39 6.59
N TRP A 117 2.31 19.25 6.45
CA TRP A 117 2.13 18.08 7.32
C TRP A 117 3.29 17.90 8.30
N PRO A 118 3.02 17.60 9.58
CA PRO A 118 4.06 17.09 10.48
C PRO A 118 4.61 15.77 9.94
N GLN A 119 5.91 15.70 9.73
CA GLN A 119 6.56 14.52 9.12
C GLN A 119 6.16 13.20 9.79
N ALA A 120 6.12 13.18 11.13
CA ALA A 120 5.77 11.97 11.88
C ALA A 120 4.34 11.51 11.59
N LEU A 121 3.37 12.44 11.50
CA LEU A 121 1.98 12.13 11.19
C LEU A 121 1.85 11.62 9.75
N ALA A 122 2.45 12.33 8.80
CA ALA A 122 2.46 11.90 7.41
C ALA A 122 3.12 10.53 7.24
N ALA A 123 4.24 10.25 7.93
CA ALA A 123 4.91 8.95 7.87
C ALA A 123 4.03 7.81 8.38
N VAL A 124 3.33 8.02 9.50
CA VAL A 124 2.42 6.99 10.06
C VAL A 124 1.22 6.76 9.15
N GLU A 125 0.68 7.81 8.54
CA GLU A 125 -0.37 7.71 7.51
C GLU A 125 0.08 6.88 6.30
N LEU A 126 1.27 7.18 5.75
CA LEU A 126 1.84 6.45 4.63
C LEU A 126 2.10 4.97 4.99
N LEU A 127 2.57 4.68 6.19
CA LEU A 127 2.79 3.30 6.65
C LEU A 127 1.48 2.53 6.86
N ALA A 128 0.42 3.18 7.33
CA ALA A 128 -0.90 2.56 7.47
C ALA A 128 -1.49 2.21 6.11
N GLY A 129 -1.43 3.13 5.14
CA GLY A 129 -1.83 2.88 3.74
C GLY A 129 -1.00 1.76 3.10
N ALA A 130 0.32 1.75 3.32
CA ALA A 130 1.19 0.67 2.86
C ALA A 130 0.75 -0.69 3.44
N ALA A 131 0.46 -0.76 4.74
CA ALA A 131 -0.02 -1.99 5.36
C ALA A 131 -1.36 -2.47 4.77
N LEU A 132 -2.29 -1.54 4.49
CA LEU A 132 -3.57 -1.85 3.85
C LEU A 132 -3.37 -2.40 2.44
N LEU A 133 -2.65 -1.68 1.58
CA LEU A 133 -2.37 -2.10 0.20
C LEU A 133 -1.62 -3.43 0.14
N GLY A 134 -0.64 -3.62 1.03
CA GLY A 134 0.12 -4.86 1.13
C GLY A 134 -0.74 -6.05 1.57
N ALA A 135 -1.59 -5.87 2.58
CA ALA A 135 -2.47 -6.91 3.08
C ALA A 135 -3.49 -7.37 2.02
N VAL A 136 -4.11 -6.43 1.30
CA VAL A 136 -5.11 -6.78 0.27
C VAL A 136 -4.46 -7.41 -0.95
N THR A 137 -3.30 -6.91 -1.38
CA THR A 137 -2.57 -7.45 -2.55
C THR A 137 -2.08 -8.87 -2.26
N ASN A 138 -1.38 -9.07 -1.14
CA ASN A 138 -0.87 -10.39 -0.80
C ASN A 138 -2.02 -11.36 -0.42
N GLY A 139 -3.12 -10.84 0.16
CA GLY A 139 -4.33 -11.61 0.40
C GLY A 139 -4.97 -12.13 -0.89
N MET A 140 -5.07 -11.28 -1.91
CA MET A 140 -5.55 -11.66 -3.24
C MET A 140 -4.65 -12.74 -3.87
N LEU A 141 -3.34 -12.51 -3.90
CA LEU A 141 -2.37 -13.44 -4.47
C LEU A 141 -2.33 -14.77 -3.71
N LEU A 142 -2.38 -14.74 -2.39
CA LEU A 142 -2.42 -15.95 -1.58
C LEU A 142 -3.74 -16.70 -1.78
N GLY A 143 -4.88 -16.00 -1.85
CA GLY A 143 -6.16 -16.60 -2.18
C GLY A 143 -6.11 -17.34 -3.51
N HIS A 144 -5.50 -16.74 -4.52
CA HIS A 144 -5.29 -17.38 -5.82
C HIS A 144 -4.32 -18.58 -5.73
N TRP A 145 -3.30 -18.49 -4.85
CA TRP A 145 -2.31 -19.54 -4.64
C TRP A 145 -2.89 -20.82 -4.02
N TYR A 146 -4.02 -20.74 -3.32
CA TYR A 146 -4.72 -21.93 -2.82
C TYR A 146 -5.13 -22.90 -3.93
N LEU A 147 -5.32 -22.40 -5.17
CA LEU A 147 -5.59 -23.26 -6.33
C LEU A 147 -4.35 -24.07 -6.74
N ASN A 148 -3.15 -23.55 -6.51
CA ASN A 148 -1.87 -24.17 -6.89
C ASN A 148 -1.24 -24.99 -5.76
N GLN A 149 -1.75 -24.85 -4.54
CA GLN A 149 -1.24 -25.54 -3.35
C GLN A 149 -2.38 -26.19 -2.55
N PRO A 150 -2.85 -27.36 -2.99
CA PRO A 150 -3.84 -28.14 -2.24
C PRO A 150 -3.34 -28.45 -0.82
N GLY A 151 -4.23 -28.33 0.17
CA GLY A 151 -3.89 -28.58 1.57
C GLY A 151 -3.34 -27.38 2.35
N LEU A 152 -3.18 -26.23 1.74
CA LEU A 152 -2.86 -24.98 2.46
C LEU A 152 -4.01 -24.64 3.40
N LYS A 153 -3.69 -24.48 4.69
CA LYS A 153 -4.69 -24.25 5.73
C LYS A 153 -5.25 -22.83 5.69
N PRO A 154 -6.55 -22.61 5.88
CA PRO A 154 -7.21 -21.30 5.78
C PRO A 154 -6.64 -20.23 6.72
N TRP A 155 -5.96 -20.60 7.80
CA TRP A 155 -5.40 -19.67 8.77
C TRP A 155 -4.38 -18.69 8.16
N ALA A 156 -3.65 -19.10 7.10
CA ALA A 156 -2.69 -18.22 6.44
C ALA A 156 -3.39 -17.01 5.80
N LEU A 157 -4.48 -17.26 5.06
CA LEU A 157 -5.29 -16.18 4.50
C LEU A 157 -6.01 -15.38 5.61
N ALA A 158 -6.49 -16.06 6.66
CA ALA A 158 -7.14 -15.41 7.80
C ALA A 158 -6.23 -14.40 8.50
N ARG A 159 -4.92 -14.68 8.66
CA ARG A 159 -3.95 -13.73 9.23
C ARG A 159 -3.80 -12.49 8.36
N LEU A 160 -3.67 -12.64 7.05
CA LEU A 160 -3.63 -11.48 6.14
C LEU A 160 -4.92 -10.66 6.19
N THR A 161 -6.07 -11.34 6.29
CA THR A 161 -7.36 -10.66 6.46
C THR A 161 -7.41 -9.85 7.76
N GLN A 162 -6.88 -10.39 8.86
CA GLN A 162 -6.78 -9.67 10.13
C GLN A 162 -5.87 -8.44 10.01
N LEU A 163 -4.72 -8.57 9.33
CA LEU A 163 -3.86 -7.44 9.04
C LEU A 163 -4.60 -6.38 8.20
N GLY A 164 -5.34 -6.80 7.16
CA GLY A 164 -6.14 -5.89 6.33
C GLY A 164 -7.19 -5.13 7.14
N ILE A 165 -7.90 -5.81 8.04
CA ILE A 165 -8.86 -5.15 8.95
C ILE A 165 -8.15 -4.16 9.86
N ALA A 166 -7.05 -4.56 10.51
CA ALA A 166 -6.29 -3.69 11.39
C ALA A 166 -5.73 -2.46 10.66
N ALA A 167 -5.20 -2.65 9.46
CA ALA A 167 -4.70 -1.57 8.62
C ALA A 167 -5.83 -0.62 8.19
N THR A 168 -7.00 -1.14 7.78
CA THR A 168 -8.18 -0.31 7.46
C THR A 168 -8.59 0.54 8.65
N VAL A 169 -8.64 -0.04 9.86
CA VAL A 169 -8.96 0.70 11.09
C VAL A 169 -7.91 1.75 11.40
N ALA A 170 -6.62 1.42 11.27
CA ALA A 170 -5.53 2.37 11.48
C ALA A 170 -5.62 3.56 10.52
N THR A 171 -5.78 3.30 9.21
CA THR A 171 -5.97 4.33 8.18
C THR A 171 -7.21 5.20 8.48
N ALA A 172 -8.33 4.58 8.89
CA ALA A 172 -9.53 5.32 9.26
C ALA A 172 -9.30 6.23 10.48
N VAL A 173 -8.68 5.72 11.54
CA VAL A 173 -8.41 6.50 12.75
C VAL A 173 -7.47 7.67 12.47
N LEU A 174 -6.40 7.43 11.73
CA LEU A 174 -5.43 8.47 11.38
C LEU A 174 -6.06 9.54 10.49
N GLY A 175 -6.73 9.16 9.40
CA GLY A 175 -7.37 10.11 8.51
C GLY A 175 -8.51 10.90 9.18
N LEU A 176 -9.30 10.26 10.08
CA LEU A 176 -10.30 10.97 10.87
C LEU A 176 -9.65 11.94 11.88
N ALA A 177 -8.51 11.57 12.48
CA ALA A 177 -7.75 12.49 13.32
C ALA A 177 -7.18 13.68 12.53
N ALA A 178 -6.90 13.49 11.24
CA ALA A 178 -6.44 14.52 10.31
C ALA A 178 -7.57 15.28 9.58
N THR A 179 -8.85 15.09 9.96
CA THR A 179 -10.02 15.70 9.29
C THR A 179 -9.87 17.21 9.09
N GLY A 180 -9.39 17.94 10.10
CA GLY A 180 -9.18 19.39 10.03
C GLY A 180 -8.17 19.83 8.96
N ARG A 181 -7.33 18.92 8.46
CA ARG A 181 -6.38 19.14 7.35
C ARG A 181 -6.94 18.65 6.02
N LEU A 182 -7.50 17.45 6.01
CA LEU A 182 -7.97 16.79 4.79
C LEU A 182 -9.27 17.41 4.26
N ALA A 183 -10.23 17.69 5.14
CA ALA A 183 -11.53 18.21 4.74
C ALA A 183 -11.51 19.72 4.43
N THR A 184 -10.51 20.45 4.91
CA THR A 184 -10.33 21.88 4.62
C THR A 184 -9.37 22.14 3.45
N ALA A 185 -8.85 21.08 2.85
CA ALA A 185 -7.99 21.17 1.68
C ALA A 185 -8.65 21.97 0.57
N SER A 186 -7.99 23.02 0.10
CA SER A 186 -8.44 23.81 -1.04
C SER A 186 -7.45 23.69 -2.19
N THR A 187 -7.93 23.78 -3.42
CA THR A 187 -7.08 23.86 -4.59
C THR A 187 -7.39 25.12 -5.38
N GLU A 188 -6.38 25.90 -5.70
CA GLU A 188 -6.50 26.97 -6.68
C GLU A 188 -6.46 26.35 -8.09
N GLY A 189 -7.54 26.44 -8.83
CA GLY A 189 -7.63 25.99 -10.22
C GLY A 189 -8.55 24.80 -10.47
N SER A 190 -8.54 24.29 -11.70
CA SER A 190 -9.35 23.13 -12.10
C SER A 190 -8.69 21.83 -11.65
N VAL A 191 -9.40 20.99 -10.90
CA VAL A 191 -8.96 19.64 -10.55
C VAL A 191 -9.45 18.68 -11.63
N LEU A 192 -8.53 17.95 -12.25
CA LEU A 192 -8.86 17.02 -13.34
C LEU A 192 -9.64 17.68 -14.51
N GLY A 193 -9.44 18.97 -14.74
CA GLY A 193 -10.16 19.72 -15.79
C GLY A 193 -11.59 20.09 -15.42
N LEU A 194 -12.03 19.85 -14.18
CA LEU A 194 -13.37 20.23 -13.69
C LEU A 194 -13.27 21.57 -12.94
N PRO A 195 -13.90 22.63 -13.41
CA PRO A 195 -13.93 23.92 -12.72
C PRO A 195 -14.88 23.84 -11.50
N GLY A 196 -14.56 24.59 -10.45
CA GLY A 196 -15.52 24.94 -9.41
C GLY A 196 -15.53 24.10 -8.14
N PHE A 197 -14.54 23.23 -7.91
CA PHE A 197 -14.45 22.51 -6.63
C PHE A 197 -13.74 23.31 -5.52
N GLY A 198 -13.08 24.40 -5.83
CA GLY A 198 -12.34 25.31 -4.96
C GLY A 198 -12.41 25.04 -3.46
N GLU A 199 -13.27 25.74 -2.75
CA GLU A 199 -13.41 25.66 -1.30
C GLU A 199 -14.04 24.32 -0.81
N SER A 200 -14.86 23.66 -1.63
CA SER A 200 -15.54 22.40 -1.26
C SER A 200 -14.73 21.14 -1.61
N PHE A 201 -13.59 21.31 -2.26
CA PHE A 201 -12.78 20.19 -2.75
C PHE A 201 -12.41 19.21 -1.64
N GLY A 202 -11.83 19.70 -0.54
CA GLY A 202 -11.41 18.89 0.58
C GLY A 202 -12.56 18.10 1.20
N ALA A 203 -13.68 18.74 1.47
CA ALA A 203 -14.85 18.10 2.09
C ALA A 203 -15.44 16.99 1.21
N ILE A 204 -15.57 17.24 -0.11
CA ILE A 204 -16.13 16.25 -1.05
C ILE A 204 -15.20 15.03 -1.15
N PHE A 205 -13.91 15.25 -1.43
CA PHE A 205 -12.96 14.15 -1.61
C PHE A 205 -12.68 13.41 -0.31
N PHE A 206 -12.69 14.08 0.84
CA PHE A 206 -12.64 13.45 2.15
C PHE A 206 -13.85 12.54 2.37
N GLY A 207 -15.05 13.00 2.03
CA GLY A 207 -16.27 12.17 2.09
C GLY A 207 -16.18 10.94 1.17
N VAL A 208 -15.69 11.11 -0.06
CA VAL A 208 -15.43 9.99 -0.99
C VAL A 208 -14.44 9.00 -0.41
N TRP A 209 -13.33 9.48 0.19
CA TRP A 209 -12.36 8.64 0.86
C TRP A 209 -12.97 7.82 1.99
N VAL A 210 -13.76 8.46 2.88
CA VAL A 210 -14.44 7.77 4.00
C VAL A 210 -15.34 6.65 3.49
N LEU A 211 -16.12 6.91 2.44
CA LEU A 211 -17.00 5.92 1.82
C LEU A 211 -16.21 4.75 1.21
N LEU A 212 -15.15 5.03 0.46
CA LEU A 212 -14.30 4.01 -0.17
C LEU A 212 -13.58 3.15 0.88
N LEU A 213 -13.02 3.77 1.91
CA LEU A 213 -12.34 3.06 3.00
C LEU A 213 -13.32 2.21 3.81
N GLY A 214 -14.51 2.74 4.13
CA GLY A 214 -15.57 2.01 4.80
C GLY A 214 -16.04 0.81 3.98
N PHE A 215 -16.22 0.99 2.67
CA PHE A 215 -16.56 -0.10 1.75
C PHE A 215 -15.44 -1.15 1.67
N THR A 216 -14.18 -0.72 1.59
CA THR A 216 -13.01 -1.62 1.63
C THR A 216 -13.01 -2.48 2.90
N GLY A 217 -13.22 -1.84 4.05
CA GLY A 217 -13.32 -2.54 5.35
C GLY A 217 -14.46 -3.57 5.37
N ALA A 218 -15.63 -3.21 4.85
CA ALA A 218 -16.77 -4.11 4.74
C ALA A 218 -16.45 -5.33 3.85
N VAL A 219 -15.81 -5.11 2.71
CA VAL A 219 -15.41 -6.18 1.78
C VAL A 219 -14.37 -7.11 2.42
N ILE A 220 -13.36 -6.57 3.11
CA ILE A 220 -12.37 -7.39 3.83
C ILE A 220 -13.03 -8.18 4.96
N TRP A 221 -13.98 -7.57 5.68
CA TRP A 221 -14.75 -8.28 6.70
C TRP A 221 -15.59 -9.42 6.10
N MET A 222 -16.23 -9.20 4.95
CA MET A 222 -16.94 -10.25 4.21
C MET A 222 -15.99 -11.36 3.78
N ALA A 223 -14.78 -11.04 3.31
CA ALA A 223 -13.75 -12.03 3.00
C ALA A 223 -13.41 -12.89 4.23
N LYS A 224 -13.27 -12.28 5.42
CA LYS A 224 -13.11 -13.02 6.68
C LYS A 224 -14.26 -13.99 6.95
N ARG A 225 -15.50 -13.59 6.69
CA ARG A 225 -16.67 -14.47 6.85
C ARG A 225 -16.62 -15.65 5.87
N CYS A 226 -16.23 -15.41 4.62
CA CYS A 226 -16.04 -16.47 3.62
C CYS A 226 -14.93 -17.46 4.04
N ILE A 227 -13.82 -16.98 4.60
CA ILE A 227 -12.73 -17.86 5.09
C ILE A 227 -13.23 -18.74 6.24
N ASN A 228 -14.03 -18.20 7.15
CA ASN A 228 -14.57 -18.94 8.30
C ASN A 228 -15.46 -20.11 7.88
N ILE A 229 -16.21 -19.98 6.78
CA ILE A 229 -17.00 -21.06 6.17
C ILE A 229 -16.23 -21.87 5.12
N ARG A 230 -14.88 -21.69 5.05
CA ARG A 230 -13.96 -22.35 4.13
C ARG A 230 -14.22 -22.08 2.63
N SER A 231 -14.92 -21.00 2.30
CA SER A 231 -15.13 -20.54 0.91
C SER A 231 -13.98 -19.64 0.46
N ILE A 232 -12.81 -20.24 0.19
CA ILE A 232 -11.59 -19.51 -0.18
C ILE A 232 -11.76 -18.80 -1.54
N GLN A 233 -12.45 -19.40 -2.49
CA GLN A 233 -12.69 -18.78 -3.80
C GLN A 233 -13.49 -17.50 -3.68
N SER A 234 -14.57 -17.49 -2.89
CA SER A 234 -15.37 -16.29 -2.62
C SER A 234 -14.54 -15.22 -1.89
N ALA A 235 -13.74 -15.62 -0.90
CA ALA A 235 -12.82 -14.71 -0.23
C ALA A 235 -11.82 -14.08 -1.22
N THR A 236 -11.27 -14.87 -2.15
CA THR A 236 -10.36 -14.37 -3.19
C THR A 236 -11.06 -13.37 -4.10
N GLY A 237 -12.29 -13.64 -4.54
CA GLY A 237 -13.09 -12.71 -5.33
C GLY A 237 -13.29 -11.36 -4.62
N LEU A 238 -13.57 -11.38 -3.31
CA LEU A 238 -13.70 -10.17 -2.50
C LEU A 238 -12.39 -9.41 -2.39
N TYR A 239 -11.24 -10.08 -2.37
CA TYR A 239 -9.93 -9.42 -2.36
C TYR A 239 -9.63 -8.62 -3.64
N TYR A 240 -10.14 -9.02 -4.81
CA TYR A 240 -10.04 -8.19 -6.02
C TYR A 240 -10.78 -6.87 -5.87
N VAL A 241 -11.99 -6.91 -5.28
CA VAL A 241 -12.77 -5.71 -4.99
C VAL A 241 -12.06 -4.84 -3.94
N ALA A 242 -11.57 -5.47 -2.85
CA ALA A 242 -10.84 -4.77 -1.80
C ALA A 242 -9.57 -4.09 -2.33
N LEU A 243 -8.83 -4.74 -3.25
CA LEU A 243 -7.64 -4.17 -3.85
C LEU A 243 -7.95 -2.92 -4.68
N LEU A 244 -8.99 -2.99 -5.50
CA LEU A 244 -9.43 -1.85 -6.31
C LEU A 244 -9.85 -0.67 -5.42
N THR A 245 -10.72 -0.94 -4.44
CA THR A 245 -11.25 0.13 -3.58
C THR A 245 -10.22 0.70 -2.61
N ALA A 246 -9.31 -0.13 -2.07
CA ALA A 246 -8.17 0.35 -1.28
C ALA A 246 -7.23 1.21 -2.13
N GLY A 247 -6.90 0.78 -3.34
CA GLY A 247 -6.02 1.55 -4.24
C GLY A 247 -6.61 2.93 -4.57
N VAL A 248 -7.91 3.00 -4.90
CA VAL A 248 -8.58 4.28 -5.16
C VAL A 248 -8.68 5.12 -3.88
N SER A 249 -9.00 4.50 -2.74
CA SER A 249 -9.06 5.18 -1.43
C SER A 249 -7.71 5.83 -1.07
N GLU A 250 -6.61 5.08 -1.19
CA GLU A 250 -5.28 5.62 -0.91
C GLU A 250 -4.90 6.74 -1.91
N PHE A 251 -5.22 6.57 -3.19
CA PHE A 251 -4.99 7.63 -4.17
C PHE A 251 -5.73 8.92 -3.78
N VAL A 252 -6.99 8.83 -3.37
CA VAL A 252 -7.80 10.00 -2.99
C VAL A 252 -7.21 10.71 -1.77
N VAL A 253 -6.88 9.97 -0.71
CA VAL A 253 -6.32 10.59 0.50
C VAL A 253 -4.92 11.16 0.26
N ARG A 254 -4.07 10.50 -0.54
CA ARG A 254 -2.75 11.05 -0.89
C ARG A 254 -2.87 12.26 -1.81
N TYR A 255 -3.89 12.28 -2.65
CA TYR A 255 -4.17 13.48 -3.44
C TYR A 255 -4.51 14.68 -2.55
N LEU A 256 -5.34 14.47 -1.52
CA LEU A 256 -5.63 15.49 -0.52
C LEU A 256 -4.37 15.89 0.26
N MET A 257 -3.55 14.94 0.70
CA MET A 257 -2.33 15.23 1.47
C MET A 257 -1.29 16.04 0.69
N VAL A 258 -1.08 15.70 -0.57
CA VAL A 258 0.01 16.26 -1.40
C VAL A 258 -0.37 17.61 -2.02
N ASN A 259 -1.65 17.83 -2.32
CA ASN A 259 -2.10 19.05 -3.00
C ASN A 259 -2.90 20.00 -2.11
N ALA A 260 -3.11 19.65 -0.84
CA ALA A 260 -3.74 20.48 0.17
C ALA A 260 -2.68 21.28 0.93
N SER A 261 -2.24 22.33 0.37
CA SER A 261 -1.35 23.31 1.00
C SER A 261 -1.99 24.68 1.05
#